data_f5a7168db0ccee139a3093ee3a8212ae
#
_entry.id   f5a7168db0ccee139a3093ee3a8212ae
#
_cell.length_a   1.000
_cell.length_b   1.000
_cell.length_c   1.000
_cell.angle_alpha   90.00
_cell.angle_beta   90.00
_cell.angle_gamma   90.00
#
_symmetry.space_group_name_H-M   'P 1'
#
loop_
_entity.id
_entity.type
_entity.pdbx_description
1 polymer ?
#
loop_
_entity_poly.entity_id
_entity_poly.type
_entity_poly.pdbx_seq_one_letter_code
_entity_poly.pdbx_strand_id
1 'polypeptide(L)'
;LQSKITDFQSKADAFQKTAATMTDLVRADKQEELQNLQASIQKFQTEAQTSIAQKEQDLFKPLFEKISNAINAVAERENYTHIFSAGVPGVEVLLYAKPTDDVSSLVLAELGIDPPTNN
;
A
#
# COMPACT_ATOMS: atom_id res chain seq x y z
N LEU A 1 12.21 12.77 1.63
CA LEU A 1 12.26 12.35 3.03
C LEU A 1 13.70 12.25 3.53
N GLN A 2 14.55 11.49 2.84
CA GLN A 2 15.94 11.28 3.25
C GLN A 2 16.71 12.58 3.46
N SER A 3 16.57 13.56 2.56
CA SER A 3 17.23 14.86 2.69
C SER A 3 16.81 15.64 3.95
N LYS A 4 15.52 15.57 4.33
CA LYS A 4 15.02 16.19 5.56
C LYS A 4 15.58 15.52 6.82
N ILE A 5 15.71 14.19 6.81
CA ILE A 5 16.28 13.43 7.91
C ILE A 5 17.76 13.76 8.07
N THR A 6 18.50 13.80 6.96
CA THR A 6 19.93 14.17 6.98
C THR A 6 20.13 15.60 7.48
N ASP A 7 19.28 16.56 7.06
CA ASP A 7 19.33 17.94 7.54
C ASP A 7 19.06 18.03 9.05
N PHE A 8 18.04 17.30 9.54
CA PHE A 8 17.76 17.22 10.97
C PHE A 8 18.94 16.68 11.77
N GLN A 9 19.51 15.54 11.32
CA GLN A 9 20.67 14.94 11.99
C GLN A 9 21.86 15.90 12.05
N SER A 10 22.19 16.54 10.93
CA SER A 10 23.29 17.50 10.85
C SER A 10 23.09 18.71 11.80
N LYS A 11 21.86 19.24 11.85
CA LYS A 11 21.53 20.36 12.73
C LYS A 11 21.50 19.97 14.19
N ALA A 12 21.02 18.76 14.52
CA ALA A 12 21.01 18.21 15.87
C ALA A 12 22.44 18.01 16.38
N ASP A 13 23.33 17.44 15.58
CA ASP A 13 24.73 17.24 15.90
C ASP A 13 25.45 18.60 16.12
N ALA A 14 25.21 19.57 15.24
CA ALA A 14 25.77 20.91 15.39
C ALA A 14 25.26 21.59 16.68
N PHE A 15 23.99 21.45 16.99
CA PHE A 15 23.41 21.98 18.23
C PHE A 15 24.05 21.35 19.46
N GLN A 16 24.21 20.03 19.53
CA GLN A 16 24.82 19.35 20.65
C GLN A 16 26.27 19.83 20.90
N LYS A 17 27.04 20.04 19.85
CA LYS A 17 28.42 20.51 19.95
C LYS A 17 28.58 21.94 20.45
N THR A 18 27.60 22.79 20.16
CA THR A 18 27.71 24.23 20.40
C THR A 18 26.74 24.77 21.45
N ALA A 19 25.80 23.95 21.96
CA ALA A 19 24.78 24.35 22.92
C ALA A 19 25.34 25.00 24.20
N ALA A 20 26.47 24.53 24.67
CA ALA A 20 27.13 25.04 25.88
C ALA A 20 27.68 26.48 25.71
N THR A 21 27.98 26.89 24.50
CA THR A 21 28.55 28.21 24.17
C THR A 21 27.51 29.20 23.62
N MET A 22 26.28 28.76 23.41
CA MET A 22 25.18 29.59 22.93
C MET A 22 24.56 30.41 24.06
N THR A 23 24.09 31.61 23.72
CA THR A 23 23.20 32.35 24.61
C THR A 23 21.86 31.63 24.76
N ASP A 24 21.15 31.88 25.86
CA ASP A 24 19.87 31.23 26.12
C ASP A 24 18.85 31.47 25.01
N LEU A 25 18.83 32.69 24.44
CA LEU A 25 17.95 33.02 23.33
C LEU A 25 18.27 32.22 22.06
N VAL A 26 19.53 32.12 21.69
CA VAL A 26 19.96 31.32 20.51
C VAL A 26 19.72 29.86 20.72
N ARG A 27 19.92 29.36 21.95
CA ARG A 27 19.65 27.97 22.29
C ARG A 27 18.16 27.64 22.14
N ALA A 28 17.27 28.51 22.64
CA ALA A 28 15.83 28.35 22.52
C ALA A 28 15.38 28.35 21.04
N ASP A 29 15.88 29.26 20.24
CA ASP A 29 15.58 29.35 18.80
C ASP A 29 16.01 28.06 18.06
N LYS A 30 17.20 27.56 18.34
CA LYS A 30 17.71 26.31 17.74
C LYS A 30 16.91 25.08 18.18
N GLN A 31 16.46 25.03 19.42
CA GLN A 31 15.57 23.96 19.90
C GLN A 31 14.22 24.00 19.17
N GLU A 32 13.64 25.17 18.99
CA GLU A 32 12.39 25.33 18.25
C GLU A 32 12.56 24.93 16.78
N GLU A 33 13.67 25.33 16.13
CA GLU A 33 13.97 24.91 14.76
C GLU A 33 14.02 23.38 14.62
N LEU A 34 14.70 22.68 15.55
CA LEU A 34 14.79 21.23 15.55
C LEU A 34 13.44 20.56 15.79
N GLN A 35 12.62 21.08 16.71
CA GLN A 35 11.27 20.58 16.96
C GLN A 35 10.38 20.74 15.71
N ASN A 36 10.44 21.89 15.06
CA ASN A 36 9.67 22.16 13.85
C ASN A 36 10.10 21.25 12.69
N LEU A 37 11.40 20.99 12.55
CA LEU A 37 11.93 20.08 11.53
C LEU A 37 11.51 18.63 11.81
N GLN A 38 11.55 18.19 13.06
CA GLN A 38 11.07 16.87 13.47
C GLN A 38 9.57 16.69 13.19
N ALA A 39 8.74 17.68 13.55
CA ALA A 39 7.32 17.68 13.26
C ALA A 39 7.04 17.65 11.74
N SER A 40 7.82 18.40 10.95
CA SER A 40 7.74 18.37 9.49
C SER A 40 8.10 17.00 8.89
N ILE A 41 9.07 16.29 9.45
CA ILE A 41 9.43 14.93 9.03
C ILE A 41 8.27 13.97 9.30
N GLN A 42 7.71 13.99 10.52
CA GLN A 42 6.59 13.14 10.89
C GLN A 42 5.35 13.41 10.03
N LYS A 43 5.03 14.67 9.82
CA LYS A 43 3.92 15.07 8.94
C LYS A 43 4.12 14.54 7.52
N PHE A 44 5.29 14.73 6.96
CA PHE A 44 5.60 14.23 5.62
C PHE A 44 5.52 12.70 5.52
N GLN A 45 5.97 11.96 6.55
CA GLN A 45 5.84 10.51 6.58
C GLN A 45 4.38 10.07 6.56
N THR A 46 3.53 10.68 7.38
CA THR A 46 2.10 10.37 7.44
C THR A 46 1.40 10.70 6.12
N GLU A 47 1.67 11.87 5.56
CA GLU A 47 1.10 12.28 4.26
C GLU A 47 1.54 11.37 3.12
N ALA A 48 2.81 10.96 3.11
CA ALA A 48 3.32 10.02 2.11
C ALA A 48 2.65 8.64 2.23
N GLN A 49 2.49 8.10 3.44
CA GLN A 49 1.80 6.84 3.66
C GLN A 49 0.34 6.90 3.20
N THR A 50 -0.37 7.98 3.56
CA THR A 50 -1.76 8.18 3.13
C THR A 50 -1.87 8.30 1.61
N SER A 51 -0.94 9.04 0.99
CA SER A 51 -0.91 9.21 -0.47
C SER A 51 -0.62 7.89 -1.20
N ILE A 52 0.27 7.05 -0.66
CA ILE A 52 0.57 5.73 -1.22
C ILE A 52 -0.67 4.83 -1.11
N ALA A 53 -1.30 4.76 0.07
CA ALA A 53 -2.50 3.95 0.27
C ALA A 53 -3.66 4.37 -0.65
N GLN A 54 -3.86 5.69 -0.83
CA GLN A 54 -4.86 6.20 -1.77
C GLN A 54 -4.52 5.82 -3.21
N LYS A 55 -3.25 5.96 -3.60
CA LYS A 55 -2.79 5.58 -4.94
C LYS A 55 -2.98 4.09 -5.22
N GLU A 56 -2.71 3.24 -4.23
CA GLU A 56 -2.96 1.81 -4.33
C GLU A 56 -4.45 1.52 -4.56
N GLN A 57 -5.36 2.13 -3.78
CA GLN A 57 -6.80 1.98 -3.96
C GLN A 57 -7.25 2.43 -5.36
N ASP A 58 -6.75 3.59 -5.84
CA ASP A 58 -7.10 4.12 -7.15
C ASP A 58 -6.64 3.20 -8.29
N LEU A 59 -5.52 2.48 -8.10
CA LEU A 59 -5.01 1.51 -9.06
C LEU A 59 -5.75 0.17 -9.00
N PHE A 60 -6.10 -0.29 -7.79
CA PHE A 60 -6.78 -1.58 -7.62
C PHE A 60 -8.26 -1.54 -7.98
N LYS A 61 -8.95 -0.41 -7.72
CA LYS A 61 -10.39 -0.30 -8.01
C LYS A 61 -10.77 -0.69 -9.44
N PRO A 62 -10.16 -0.12 -10.51
CA PRO A 62 -10.49 -0.51 -11.88
C PRO A 62 -10.10 -1.97 -12.19
N LEU A 63 -9.10 -2.51 -11.51
CA LEU A 63 -8.70 -3.91 -11.66
C LEU A 63 -9.76 -4.85 -11.09
N PHE A 64 -10.27 -4.56 -9.89
CA PHE A 64 -11.37 -5.34 -9.30
C PHE A 64 -12.65 -5.26 -10.12
N GLU A 65 -12.98 -4.11 -10.69
CA GLU A 65 -14.12 -3.95 -11.60
C GLU A 65 -13.97 -4.83 -12.85
N LYS A 66 -12.78 -4.87 -13.46
CA LYS A 66 -12.50 -5.75 -14.60
C LYS A 66 -12.65 -7.23 -14.25
N ILE A 67 -12.10 -7.65 -13.12
CA ILE A 67 -12.20 -9.04 -12.63
C ILE A 67 -13.66 -9.38 -12.36
N SER A 68 -14.42 -8.53 -11.69
CA SER A 68 -15.84 -8.75 -11.41
C SER A 68 -16.66 -8.89 -12.69
N ASN A 69 -16.41 -8.04 -13.68
CA ASN A 69 -17.09 -8.12 -14.98
C ASN A 69 -16.75 -9.44 -15.72
N ALA A 70 -15.49 -9.87 -15.69
CA ALA A 70 -15.08 -11.13 -16.29
C ALA A 70 -15.73 -12.34 -15.59
N ILE A 71 -15.81 -12.34 -14.25
CA ILE A 71 -16.52 -13.37 -13.48
C ILE A 71 -18.00 -13.42 -13.86
N ASN A 72 -18.67 -12.27 -13.96
CA ASN A 72 -20.07 -12.20 -14.36
C ASN A 72 -20.28 -12.73 -15.80
N ALA A 73 -19.43 -12.36 -16.74
CA ALA A 73 -19.49 -12.85 -18.12
C ALA A 73 -19.32 -14.36 -18.21
N VAL A 74 -18.37 -14.93 -17.44
CA VAL A 74 -18.18 -16.38 -17.34
C VAL A 74 -19.41 -17.05 -16.71
N ALA A 75 -19.94 -16.51 -15.62
CA ALA A 75 -21.11 -17.04 -14.95
C ALA A 75 -22.33 -17.12 -15.89
N GLU A 76 -22.59 -16.07 -16.64
CA GLU A 76 -23.69 -15.99 -17.60
C GLU A 76 -23.50 -16.99 -18.77
N ARG A 77 -22.30 -17.03 -19.35
CA ARG A 77 -21.98 -17.89 -20.47
C ARG A 77 -22.07 -19.38 -20.14
N GLU A 78 -21.56 -19.76 -18.96
CA GLU A 78 -21.50 -21.15 -18.50
C GLU A 78 -22.74 -21.57 -17.66
N ASN A 79 -23.72 -20.65 -17.48
CA ASN A 79 -24.92 -20.86 -16.66
C ASN A 79 -24.63 -21.23 -15.20
N TYR A 80 -23.58 -20.66 -14.60
CA TYR A 80 -23.34 -20.80 -13.17
C TYR A 80 -24.31 -19.94 -12.37
N THR A 81 -24.92 -20.51 -11.36
CA THR A 81 -25.79 -19.76 -10.42
C THR A 81 -24.97 -19.05 -9.35
N HIS A 82 -23.81 -19.58 -9.02
CA HIS A 82 -22.88 -19.02 -8.01
C HIS A 82 -21.45 -19.34 -8.40
N ILE A 83 -20.55 -18.39 -8.15
CA ILE A 83 -19.10 -18.57 -8.20
C ILE A 83 -18.56 -18.12 -6.83
N PHE A 84 -17.84 -19.00 -6.17
CA PHE A 84 -17.25 -18.73 -4.85
C PHE A 84 -15.74 -18.49 -4.97
N SER A 85 -15.21 -17.59 -4.13
CA SER A 85 -13.78 -17.47 -3.98
C SER A 85 -13.21 -18.67 -3.25
N ALA A 86 -12.23 -19.35 -3.85
CA ALA A 86 -11.62 -20.56 -3.29
C ALA A 86 -10.73 -20.30 -2.05
N GLY A 87 -10.35 -19.06 -1.78
CA GLY A 87 -9.61 -18.75 -0.57
C GLY A 87 -9.16 -17.29 -0.49
N VAL A 88 -9.39 -16.72 0.67
CA VAL A 88 -8.66 -15.57 1.19
C VAL A 88 -7.75 -16.13 2.28
N PRO A 89 -6.43 -15.84 2.30
CA PRO A 89 -5.55 -16.33 3.35
C PRO A 89 -6.12 -16.06 4.75
N GLY A 90 -6.36 -17.14 5.52
CA GLY A 90 -6.93 -17.07 6.86
C GLY A 90 -8.46 -17.15 6.96
N VAL A 91 -9.18 -17.23 5.84
CA VAL A 91 -10.64 -17.42 5.83
C VAL A 91 -11.01 -18.49 4.81
N GLU A 92 -11.22 -19.72 5.25
CA GLU A 92 -11.73 -20.81 4.40
C GLU A 92 -13.25 -20.70 4.30
N VAL A 93 -13.72 -20.10 3.21
CA VAL A 93 -15.16 -20.02 2.90
C VAL A 93 -15.65 -21.31 2.25
N LEU A 94 -14.77 -22.01 1.53
CA LEU A 94 -15.05 -23.23 0.84
C LEU A 94 -14.19 -24.37 1.42
N LEU A 95 -14.83 -25.34 2.09
CA LEU A 95 -14.12 -26.45 2.75
C LEU A 95 -13.67 -27.54 1.77
N TYR A 96 -14.34 -27.67 0.63
CA TYR A 96 -14.02 -28.62 -0.42
C TYR A 96 -14.59 -28.18 -1.76
N ALA A 97 -13.80 -28.31 -2.81
CA ALA A 97 -14.23 -28.23 -4.19
C ALA A 97 -13.45 -29.26 -5.03
N LYS A 98 -14.09 -29.79 -6.07
CA LYS A 98 -13.35 -30.61 -7.04
C LYS A 98 -12.43 -29.70 -7.87
N PRO A 99 -11.22 -30.18 -8.24
CA PRO A 99 -10.35 -29.42 -9.14
C PRO A 99 -10.99 -29.05 -10.48
N THR A 100 -11.95 -29.86 -10.94
CA THR A 100 -12.72 -29.62 -12.17
C THR A 100 -13.70 -28.47 -12.07
N ASP A 101 -14.03 -28.04 -10.86
CA ASP A 101 -14.98 -26.95 -10.60
C ASP A 101 -14.25 -25.58 -10.51
N ASP A 102 -12.92 -25.58 -10.68
CA ASP A 102 -12.12 -24.35 -10.74
C ASP A 102 -12.32 -23.66 -12.08
N VAL A 103 -12.94 -22.49 -12.03
CA VAL A 103 -13.22 -21.63 -13.19
C VAL A 103 -12.19 -20.52 -13.40
N SER A 104 -11.10 -20.51 -12.64
CA SER A 104 -10.06 -19.46 -12.72
C SER A 104 -9.51 -19.33 -14.13
N SER A 105 -9.27 -20.43 -14.84
CA SER A 105 -8.78 -20.41 -16.23
C SER A 105 -9.77 -19.75 -17.19
N LEU A 106 -11.07 -19.93 -17.00
CA LEU A 106 -12.10 -19.30 -17.83
C LEU A 106 -12.14 -17.78 -17.59
N VAL A 107 -11.99 -17.35 -16.34
CA VAL A 107 -11.94 -15.93 -15.99
C VAL A 107 -10.67 -15.28 -16.52
N LEU A 108 -9.50 -15.95 -16.44
CA LEU A 108 -8.25 -15.45 -17.03
C LEU A 108 -8.37 -15.30 -18.55
N ALA A 109 -8.95 -16.28 -19.23
CA ALA A 109 -9.18 -16.21 -20.67
C ALA A 109 -10.11 -15.04 -21.03
N GLU A 110 -11.16 -14.77 -20.25
CA GLU A 110 -12.06 -13.64 -20.43
C GLU A 110 -11.34 -12.29 -20.27
N LEU A 111 -10.33 -12.25 -19.38
CA LEU A 111 -9.45 -11.09 -19.20
C LEU A 111 -8.37 -10.94 -20.28
N GLY A 112 -8.27 -11.91 -21.21
CA GLY A 112 -7.21 -11.95 -22.23
C GLY A 112 -5.83 -12.32 -21.67
N ILE A 113 -5.80 -13.04 -20.54
CA ILE A 113 -4.57 -13.49 -19.87
C ILE A 113 -4.45 -15.01 -20.07
N ASP A 114 -3.32 -15.46 -20.60
CA ASP A 114 -3.06 -16.89 -20.70
C ASP A 114 -2.96 -17.51 -19.29
N PRO A 115 -3.69 -18.61 -19.01
CA PRO A 115 -3.56 -19.28 -17.72
C PRO A 115 -2.13 -19.82 -17.54
N PRO A 116 -1.61 -19.82 -16.31
CA PRO A 116 -0.28 -20.34 -16.05
C PRO A 116 -0.21 -21.80 -16.48
N THR A 117 0.74 -22.14 -17.33
CA THR A 117 1.03 -23.53 -17.67
C THR A 117 1.57 -24.22 -16.43
N ASN A 118 0.77 -25.06 -15.80
CA ASN A 118 1.25 -25.97 -14.76
C ASN A 118 2.28 -26.93 -15.39
N ASN A 119 3.53 -26.68 -15.07
CA ASN A 119 4.65 -27.57 -15.37
C ASN A 119 4.85 -28.50 -14.18
#